data_989012a7c8afcb71443a973229582320
#
_entry.id   989012a7c8afcb71443a973229582320
#
_cell.length_a   1.000
_cell.length_b   1.000
_cell.length_c   1.000
_cell.angle_alpha   90.00
_cell.angle_beta   90.00
_cell.angle_gamma   90.00
#
_symmetry.space_group_name_H-M   'P 1'
#
loop_
_entity.id
_entity.type
_entity.pdbx_description
1 polymer ?
#
loop_
_entity_poly.entity_id
_entity_poly.type
_entity_poly.pdbx_seq_one_letter_code
_entity_poly.pdbx_strand_id
1 'polypeptide(L)'
;DIADKIIPIAADWKANGALVTHEDLQGYKPTVREPLQGKFQGLDVLTTPLPGGGVALLQTLALLERQLSNSPPAHNSLEYITGLSEILKRVWNDRLSNQGDPEFGTPADGTFLEKEYLDALATRDSSHSGADCPDTTQLTIVDGDGNSISFSHSLGYNSGVFSPGLGILFNNCMSAFDPRPGSANSIAAGKARSTAVAETIAGQ
;
A
#
# COMPACT_ATOMS: atom_id res chain seq x y z
N ASP A 1 -10.59 -29.84 -2.03
CA ASP A 1 -9.84 -28.66 -1.56
C ASP A 1 -9.72 -27.65 -2.69
N ILE A 2 -9.63 -26.35 -2.34
CA ILE A 2 -9.41 -25.26 -3.31
C ILE A 2 -8.06 -25.43 -4.00
N ALA A 3 -7.03 -25.79 -3.23
CA ALA A 3 -5.70 -26.05 -3.76
C ALA A 3 -5.72 -27.14 -4.85
N ASP A 4 -6.44 -28.23 -4.65
CA ASP A 4 -6.55 -29.33 -5.63
C ASP A 4 -7.16 -28.89 -6.96
N LYS A 5 -7.97 -27.83 -6.95
CA LYS A 5 -8.56 -27.25 -8.17
C LYS A 5 -7.64 -26.22 -8.85
N ILE A 6 -6.78 -25.57 -8.09
CA ILE A 6 -5.81 -24.57 -8.61
C ILE A 6 -4.58 -25.27 -9.21
N ILE A 7 -4.10 -26.36 -8.58
CA ILE A 7 -2.87 -27.04 -8.96
C ILE A 7 -2.81 -27.51 -10.42
N PRO A 8 -3.87 -28.11 -11.02
CA PRO A 8 -3.83 -28.46 -12.44
C PRO A 8 -3.58 -27.25 -13.35
N ILE A 9 -4.10 -26.07 -12.96
CA ILE A 9 -3.88 -24.81 -13.67
C ILE A 9 -2.45 -24.34 -13.45
N ALA A 10 -1.91 -24.48 -12.23
CA ALA A 10 -0.54 -24.14 -11.91
C ALA A 10 0.48 -25.01 -12.68
N ALA A 11 0.14 -26.26 -13.03
CA ALA A 11 0.98 -27.11 -13.88
C ALA A 11 1.14 -26.52 -15.30
N ASP A 12 0.04 -26.04 -15.89
CA ASP A 12 0.09 -25.31 -17.17
C ASP A 12 0.87 -23.99 -17.05
N TRP A 13 0.77 -23.32 -15.92
CA TRP A 13 1.55 -22.10 -15.67
C TRP A 13 3.03 -22.38 -15.53
N LYS A 14 3.42 -23.49 -14.92
CA LYS A 14 4.82 -23.90 -14.83
C LYS A 14 5.43 -24.11 -16.22
N ALA A 15 4.68 -24.71 -17.14
CA ALA A 15 5.08 -24.83 -18.55
C ALA A 15 5.24 -23.46 -19.23
N ASN A 16 4.56 -22.41 -18.73
CA ASN A 16 4.63 -21.02 -19.19
C ASN A 16 5.46 -20.10 -18.27
N GLY A 17 6.26 -20.66 -17.35
CA GLY A 17 7.18 -19.89 -16.50
C GLY A 17 6.61 -19.44 -15.15
N ALA A 18 5.39 -19.83 -14.78
CA ALA A 18 4.87 -19.56 -13.43
C ALA A 18 5.50 -20.50 -12.39
N LEU A 19 5.70 -19.99 -11.18
CA LEU A 19 6.45 -20.66 -10.12
C LEU A 19 5.58 -21.09 -8.92
N VAL A 20 4.24 -21.00 -9.01
CA VAL A 20 3.33 -21.37 -7.91
C VAL A 20 3.27 -22.89 -7.76
N THR A 21 3.53 -23.38 -6.55
CA THR A 21 3.51 -24.80 -6.20
C THR A 21 2.36 -25.14 -5.25
N HIS A 22 2.15 -26.44 -5.02
CA HIS A 22 1.19 -26.90 -4.02
C HIS A 22 1.60 -26.49 -2.61
N GLU A 23 2.88 -26.55 -2.32
CA GLU A 23 3.48 -26.13 -1.06
C GLU A 23 3.26 -24.64 -0.80
N ASP A 24 3.36 -23.81 -1.82
CA ASP A 24 3.08 -22.36 -1.70
C ASP A 24 1.62 -22.11 -1.28
N LEU A 25 0.68 -22.83 -1.89
CA LEU A 25 -0.74 -22.68 -1.58
C LEU A 25 -1.10 -23.23 -0.20
N GLN A 26 -0.52 -24.36 0.20
CA GLN A 26 -0.73 -24.94 1.53
C GLN A 26 -0.03 -24.16 2.64
N GLY A 27 1.14 -23.63 2.34
CA GLY A 27 1.97 -22.86 3.27
C GLY A 27 1.46 -21.44 3.50
N TYR A 28 0.61 -20.91 2.62
CA TYR A 28 0.11 -19.54 2.74
C TYR A 28 -0.72 -19.34 4.01
N LYS A 29 -0.36 -18.32 4.78
CA LYS A 29 -1.08 -17.90 5.99
C LYS A 29 -1.34 -16.40 5.95
N PRO A 30 -2.53 -15.95 6.38
CA PRO A 30 -2.78 -14.53 6.55
C PRO A 30 -1.86 -13.98 7.66
N THR A 31 -1.34 -12.79 7.42
CA THR A 31 -0.55 -12.06 8.43
C THR A 31 -1.45 -11.09 9.17
N VAL A 32 -1.41 -11.15 10.50
CA VAL A 32 -2.07 -10.16 11.38
C VAL A 32 -1.01 -9.18 11.85
N ARG A 33 -1.27 -7.89 11.72
CA ARG A 33 -0.37 -6.80 12.13
C ARG A 33 -1.14 -5.80 12.98
N GLU A 34 -0.44 -5.18 13.92
CA GLU A 34 -0.98 -4.03 14.65
C GLU A 34 -1.15 -2.85 13.68
N PRO A 35 -2.26 -2.10 13.78
CA PRO A 35 -2.48 -0.94 12.94
C PRO A 35 -1.46 0.17 13.26
N LEU A 36 -1.03 0.87 12.22
CA LEU A 36 -0.24 2.07 12.36
C LEU A 36 -1.14 3.21 12.85
N GLN A 37 -0.67 3.97 13.84
CA GLN A 37 -1.44 5.03 14.48
C GLN A 37 -0.83 6.41 14.16
N GLY A 38 -1.69 7.38 13.92
CA GLY A 38 -1.32 8.77 13.73
C GLY A 38 -2.42 9.72 14.18
N LYS A 39 -2.21 11.01 13.96
CA LYS A 39 -3.20 12.06 14.23
C LYS A 39 -3.30 13.01 13.06
N PHE A 40 -4.50 13.56 12.86
CA PHE A 40 -4.74 14.62 11.89
C PHE A 40 -5.90 15.50 12.35
N GLN A 41 -5.65 16.78 12.53
CA GLN A 41 -6.65 17.78 12.98
C GLN A 41 -7.45 17.34 14.22
N GLY A 42 -6.77 16.72 15.18
CA GLY A 42 -7.38 16.25 16.43
C GLY A 42 -8.08 14.89 16.34
N LEU A 43 -8.17 14.28 15.18
CA LEU A 43 -8.67 12.93 15.01
C LEU A 43 -7.54 11.91 15.19
N ASP A 44 -7.84 10.79 15.84
CA ASP A 44 -6.99 9.61 15.81
C ASP A 44 -7.17 8.89 14.46
N VAL A 45 -6.06 8.49 13.85
CA VAL A 45 -6.04 7.82 12.55
C VAL A 45 -5.39 6.46 12.70
N LEU A 46 -6.13 5.40 12.40
CA LEU A 46 -5.65 4.04 12.34
C LEU A 46 -5.55 3.63 10.87
N THR A 47 -4.41 3.08 10.46
CA THR A 47 -4.20 2.68 9.06
C THR A 47 -3.28 1.47 8.96
N THR A 48 -3.11 0.93 7.76
CA THR A 48 -2.28 -0.26 7.51
C THR A 48 -0.79 0.02 7.70
N PRO A 49 -0.04 -0.86 8.39
CA PRO A 49 1.42 -0.78 8.47
C PRO A 49 2.09 -1.17 7.14
N LEU A 50 3.41 -1.03 7.05
CA LEU A 50 4.19 -1.56 5.92
C LEU A 50 4.03 -3.09 5.77
N PRO A 51 4.01 -3.57 4.53
CA PRO A 51 4.23 -2.90 3.25
C PRO A 51 2.98 -2.23 2.67
N GLY A 52 1.95 -1.97 3.48
CA GLY A 52 0.77 -1.18 3.11
C GLY A 52 1.08 0.30 2.88
N GLY A 53 0.06 1.06 2.49
CA GLY A 53 0.17 2.48 2.15
C GLY A 53 0.07 3.45 3.34
N GLY A 54 -0.16 2.95 4.57
CA GLY A 54 -0.47 3.80 5.72
C GLY A 54 0.64 4.76 6.14
N VAL A 55 1.91 4.35 6.03
CA VAL A 55 3.05 5.26 6.26
C VAL A 55 2.98 6.46 5.33
N ALA A 56 2.79 6.24 4.04
CA ALA A 56 2.68 7.32 3.06
C ALA A 56 1.44 8.20 3.32
N LEU A 57 0.33 7.60 3.76
CA LEU A 57 -0.85 8.36 4.17
C LEU A 57 -0.53 9.28 5.35
N LEU A 58 0.04 8.76 6.44
CA LEU A 58 0.36 9.56 7.63
C LEU A 58 1.42 10.63 7.35
N GLN A 59 2.42 10.35 6.52
CA GLN A 59 3.34 11.37 6.02
C GLN A 59 2.61 12.50 5.28
N THR A 60 1.68 12.14 4.40
CA THR A 60 0.86 13.11 3.65
C THR A 60 0.05 13.97 4.60
N LEU A 61 -0.65 13.36 5.56
CA LEU A 61 -1.46 14.09 6.54
C LEU A 61 -0.61 15.01 7.41
N ALA A 62 0.56 14.54 7.89
CA ALA A 62 1.47 15.35 8.71
C ALA A 62 2.02 16.57 7.95
N LEU A 63 2.39 16.42 6.68
CA LEU A 63 2.85 17.52 5.86
C LEU A 63 1.73 18.49 5.49
N LEU A 64 0.53 17.97 5.22
CA LEU A 64 -0.66 18.77 4.94
C LEU A 64 -1.06 19.60 6.17
N GLU A 65 -1.05 19.02 7.36
CA GLU A 65 -1.37 19.71 8.61
C GLU A 65 -0.42 20.90 8.85
N ARG A 66 0.86 20.74 8.56
CA ARG A 66 1.84 21.84 8.62
C ARG A 66 1.50 22.97 7.65
N GLN A 67 1.08 22.63 6.44
CA GLN A 67 0.68 23.62 5.42
C GLN A 67 -0.60 24.35 5.84
N LEU A 68 -1.57 23.63 6.41
CA LEU A 68 -2.86 24.19 6.84
C LEU A 68 -2.76 25.05 8.12
N SER A 69 -1.77 24.77 8.98
CA SER A 69 -1.65 25.43 10.30
C SER A 69 -1.35 26.92 10.25
N ASN A 70 -0.70 27.42 9.19
CA ASN A 70 -0.23 28.80 9.13
C ASN A 70 -1.16 29.75 8.35
N SER A 71 -1.84 29.29 7.33
CA SER A 71 -2.83 30.04 6.53
C SER A 71 -3.45 29.05 5.54
N PRO A 72 -4.55 28.37 5.91
CA PRO A 72 -5.11 27.37 5.03
C PRO A 72 -5.63 28.03 3.73
N PRO A 73 -5.18 27.56 2.55
CA PRO A 73 -5.73 28.02 1.30
C PRO A 73 -7.20 27.60 1.18
N ALA A 74 -7.98 28.33 0.41
CA ALA A 74 -9.37 27.98 0.19
C ALA A 74 -9.46 26.56 -0.43
N HIS A 75 -10.40 25.76 0.06
CA HIS A 75 -10.62 24.40 -0.45
C HIS A 75 -10.82 24.41 -1.97
N ASN A 76 -10.14 23.49 -2.67
CA ASN A 76 -10.11 23.41 -4.13
C ASN A 76 -9.56 24.65 -4.87
N SER A 77 -8.91 25.59 -4.18
CA SER A 77 -8.17 26.64 -4.87
C SER A 77 -6.93 26.10 -5.59
N LEU A 78 -6.41 26.87 -6.55
CA LEU A 78 -5.16 26.49 -7.23
C LEU A 78 -4.02 26.27 -6.24
N GLU A 79 -3.91 27.12 -5.24
CA GLU A 79 -2.90 27.02 -4.19
C GLU A 79 -3.04 25.73 -3.37
N TYR A 80 -4.28 25.37 -2.99
CA TYR A 80 -4.57 24.12 -2.29
C TYR A 80 -4.17 22.90 -3.12
N ILE A 81 -4.61 22.83 -4.38
CA ILE A 81 -4.34 21.70 -5.28
C ILE A 81 -2.84 21.58 -5.57
N THR A 82 -2.17 22.70 -5.83
CA THR A 82 -0.74 22.70 -6.09
C THR A 82 0.06 22.23 -4.86
N GLY A 83 -0.25 22.77 -3.69
CA GLY A 83 0.41 22.38 -2.45
C GLY A 83 0.23 20.91 -2.11
N LEU A 84 -1.00 20.39 -2.23
CA LEU A 84 -1.28 18.97 -2.03
C LEU A 84 -0.53 18.10 -3.05
N SER A 85 -0.51 18.52 -4.32
CA SER A 85 0.23 17.80 -5.37
C SER A 85 1.72 17.69 -5.06
N GLU A 86 2.35 18.76 -4.57
CA GLU A 86 3.75 18.75 -4.18
C GLU A 86 4.03 17.83 -2.99
N ILE A 87 3.16 17.82 -1.98
CA ILE A 87 3.24 16.89 -0.85
C ILE A 87 3.15 15.44 -1.36
N LEU A 88 2.14 15.14 -2.16
CA LEU A 88 1.93 13.79 -2.70
C LEU A 88 3.12 13.30 -3.53
N LYS A 89 3.72 14.14 -4.36
CA LYS A 89 4.91 13.78 -5.14
C LYS A 89 6.10 13.43 -4.23
N ARG A 90 6.37 14.23 -3.18
CA ARG A 90 7.46 13.96 -2.24
C ARG A 90 7.26 12.64 -1.50
N VAL A 91 6.06 12.45 -0.96
CA VAL A 91 5.71 11.22 -0.23
C VAL A 91 5.76 10.01 -1.15
N TRP A 92 5.29 10.14 -2.40
CA TRP A 92 5.34 9.06 -3.36
C TRP A 92 6.77 8.67 -3.73
N ASN A 93 7.66 9.64 -3.94
CA ASN A 93 9.08 9.40 -4.18
C ASN A 93 9.75 8.70 -3.00
N ASP A 94 9.44 9.15 -1.78
CA ASP A 94 9.94 8.52 -0.56
C ASP A 94 9.46 7.07 -0.44
N ARG A 95 8.18 6.85 -0.68
CA ARG A 95 7.59 5.52 -0.68
C ARG A 95 8.29 4.58 -1.66
N LEU A 96 8.46 4.98 -2.90
CA LEU A 96 9.10 4.16 -3.92
C LEU A 96 10.56 3.83 -3.61
N SER A 97 11.26 4.76 -2.94
CA SER A 97 12.68 4.61 -2.64
C SER A 97 12.97 3.86 -1.36
N ASN A 98 12.12 4.01 -0.34
CA ASN A 98 12.46 3.64 1.03
C ASN A 98 11.45 2.70 1.71
N GLN A 99 10.20 2.63 1.22
CA GLN A 99 9.14 1.86 1.89
C GLN A 99 8.90 0.53 1.19
N GLY A 100 9.18 -0.55 1.89
CA GLY A 100 9.03 -1.93 1.42
C GLY A 100 8.58 -2.86 2.54
N ASP A 101 8.90 -4.13 2.40
CA ASP A 101 8.61 -5.12 3.43
C ASP A 101 9.61 -5.00 4.59
N PRO A 102 9.14 -4.77 5.85
CA PRO A 102 10.02 -4.66 7.01
C PRO A 102 10.84 -5.93 7.28
N GLU A 103 10.34 -7.10 6.91
CA GLU A 103 11.07 -8.36 7.06
C GLU A 103 12.27 -8.48 6.10
N PHE A 104 12.38 -7.57 5.13
CA PHE A 104 13.43 -7.53 4.10
C PHE A 104 14.29 -6.26 4.17
N GLY A 105 14.50 -5.73 5.37
CA GLY A 105 15.45 -4.64 5.62
C GLY A 105 14.89 -3.23 5.47
N THR A 106 13.59 -3.07 5.26
CA THR A 106 12.95 -1.76 5.37
C THR A 106 12.92 -1.34 6.84
N PRO A 107 13.23 -0.08 7.17
CA PRO A 107 13.08 0.43 8.54
C PRO A 107 11.68 0.25 9.10
N ALA A 108 11.55 0.22 10.43
CA ALA A 108 10.24 0.16 11.08
C ALA A 108 9.39 1.40 10.73
N ASP A 109 8.08 1.22 10.68
CA ASP A 109 7.10 2.23 10.28
C ASP A 109 7.28 3.58 11.01
N GLY A 110 7.57 3.53 12.31
CA GLY A 110 7.78 4.71 13.15
C GLY A 110 8.92 5.62 12.68
N THR A 111 9.98 5.04 12.11
CA THR A 111 11.13 5.78 11.59
C THR A 111 10.72 6.81 10.52
N PHE A 112 9.77 6.46 9.68
CA PHE A 112 9.28 7.33 8.61
C PHE A 112 8.38 8.46 9.10
N LEU A 113 7.93 8.39 10.36
CA LEU A 113 7.01 9.34 11.00
C LEU A 113 7.71 10.21 12.05
N GLU A 114 8.99 9.97 12.31
CA GLU A 114 9.79 10.81 13.19
C GLU A 114 9.85 12.25 12.67
N LYS A 115 9.88 13.22 13.61
CA LYS A 115 9.86 14.64 13.27
C LYS A 115 10.98 15.01 12.29
N GLU A 116 12.19 14.55 12.58
CA GLU A 116 13.39 14.80 11.78
C GLU A 116 13.26 14.23 10.36
N TYR A 117 12.65 13.06 10.23
CA TYR A 117 12.39 12.45 8.93
C TYR A 117 11.37 13.28 8.12
N LEU A 118 10.27 13.69 8.76
CA LEU A 118 9.22 14.50 8.14
C LEU A 118 9.74 15.91 7.77
N ASP A 119 10.63 16.49 8.57
CA ASP A 119 11.27 17.77 8.26
C ASP A 119 12.17 17.67 7.02
N ALA A 120 12.95 16.60 6.91
CA ALA A 120 13.75 16.32 5.72
C ALA A 120 12.88 16.05 4.49
N LEU A 121 11.80 15.28 4.65
CA LEU A 121 10.86 14.96 3.57
C LEU A 121 10.17 16.21 3.02
N ALA A 122 9.81 17.15 3.87
CA ALA A 122 9.15 18.40 3.48
C ALA A 122 9.99 19.27 2.51
N THR A 123 11.30 19.09 2.50
CA THR A 123 12.25 19.87 1.68
C THR A 123 12.83 19.10 0.50
N ARG A 124 12.51 17.79 0.37
CA ARG A 124 13.00 16.97 -0.76
C ARG A 124 12.44 17.43 -2.09
N ASP A 125 13.20 17.21 -3.15
CA ASP A 125 12.75 17.45 -4.52
C ASP A 125 11.58 16.53 -4.89
N SER A 126 10.63 17.07 -5.65
CA SER A 126 9.39 16.41 -6.06
C SER A 126 9.36 16.01 -7.55
N SER A 127 10.51 15.82 -8.17
CA SER A 127 10.68 15.64 -9.62
C SER A 127 10.25 14.26 -10.17
N HIS A 128 9.28 13.58 -9.57
CA HIS A 128 8.85 12.26 -10.04
C HIS A 128 7.76 12.31 -11.11
N SER A 129 7.86 11.43 -12.11
CA SER A 129 6.78 11.10 -13.06
C SER A 129 5.88 10.03 -12.44
N GLY A 130 4.57 10.26 -12.42
CA GLY A 130 3.59 9.37 -11.80
C GLY A 130 3.63 7.93 -12.33
N ALA A 131 3.21 7.00 -11.47
CA ALA A 131 2.98 5.60 -11.83
C ALA A 131 1.49 5.37 -12.08
N ASP A 132 1.16 4.44 -12.98
CA ASP A 132 -0.20 3.96 -13.18
C ASP A 132 -0.74 3.33 -11.90
N CYS A 133 -1.97 3.69 -11.54
CA CYS A 133 -2.69 3.06 -10.43
C CYS A 133 -3.62 1.97 -10.99
N PRO A 134 -3.45 0.70 -10.61
CA PRO A 134 -4.40 -0.35 -10.93
C PRO A 134 -5.73 -0.16 -10.20
N ASP A 135 -6.81 -0.70 -10.76
CA ASP A 135 -8.14 -0.64 -10.18
C ASP A 135 -8.23 -1.44 -8.87
N THR A 136 -8.96 -0.89 -7.91
CA THR A 136 -9.16 -1.51 -6.59
C THR A 136 -10.58 -1.24 -6.11
N THR A 137 -11.19 -2.22 -5.45
CA THR A 137 -12.47 -2.05 -4.75
C THR A 137 -12.20 -1.90 -3.27
N GLN A 138 -12.82 -0.90 -2.65
CA GLN A 138 -12.73 -0.65 -1.22
C GLN A 138 -14.14 -0.58 -0.63
N LEU A 139 -14.30 -1.19 0.55
CA LEU A 139 -15.56 -1.23 1.31
C LEU A 139 -15.29 -0.79 2.74
N THR A 140 -16.12 0.09 3.26
CA THR A 140 -16.12 0.46 4.68
C THR A 140 -17.51 0.28 5.26
N ILE A 141 -17.61 -0.37 6.40
CA ILE A 141 -18.86 -0.62 7.12
C ILE A 141 -18.69 -0.14 8.55
N VAL A 142 -19.72 0.54 9.07
CA VAL A 142 -19.87 0.87 10.49
C VAL A 142 -21.24 0.39 10.92
N ASP A 143 -21.32 -0.39 12.00
CA ASP A 143 -22.59 -0.87 12.54
C ASP A 143 -23.16 0.09 13.61
N GLY A 144 -24.35 -0.26 14.12
CA GLY A 144 -25.06 0.55 15.14
C GLY A 144 -24.37 0.59 16.50
N ASP A 145 -23.45 -0.32 16.77
CA ASP A 145 -22.67 -0.41 18.01
C ASP A 145 -21.31 0.29 17.90
N GLY A 146 -21.00 0.86 16.71
CA GLY A 146 -19.75 1.55 16.42
C GLY A 146 -18.60 0.65 15.98
N ASN A 147 -18.84 -0.65 15.77
CA ASN A 147 -17.83 -1.51 15.17
C ASN A 147 -17.59 -1.09 13.72
N SER A 148 -16.32 -0.99 13.36
CA SER A 148 -15.93 -0.50 12.04
C SER A 148 -15.01 -1.51 11.33
N ILE A 149 -15.24 -1.72 10.05
CA ILE A 149 -14.34 -2.47 9.18
C ILE A 149 -14.05 -1.68 7.92
N SER A 150 -12.78 -1.62 7.53
CA SER A 150 -12.33 -1.11 6.24
C SER A 150 -11.61 -2.23 5.51
N PHE A 151 -12.02 -2.52 4.29
CA PHE A 151 -11.58 -3.68 3.54
C PHE A 151 -11.31 -3.31 2.08
N SER A 152 -10.14 -3.68 1.58
CA SER A 152 -9.80 -3.53 0.16
C SER A 152 -9.63 -4.89 -0.51
N HIS A 153 -10.14 -5.00 -1.71
CA HIS A 153 -9.97 -6.15 -2.59
C HIS A 153 -9.43 -5.68 -3.93
N SER A 154 -8.30 -6.25 -4.34
CA SER A 154 -7.66 -5.87 -5.59
C SER A 154 -6.92 -7.06 -6.21
N LEU A 155 -6.97 -7.14 -7.53
CA LEU A 155 -6.11 -8.02 -8.33
C LEU A 155 -4.79 -7.32 -8.72
N GLY A 156 -4.62 -6.05 -8.33
CA GLY A 156 -3.64 -5.19 -8.96
C GLY A 156 -4.01 -5.06 -10.43
N TYR A 157 -3.11 -5.43 -11.32
CA TYR A 157 -3.48 -5.77 -12.70
C TYR A 157 -4.02 -7.20 -12.73
N ASN A 158 -5.06 -7.45 -13.53
CA ASN A 158 -5.52 -8.82 -13.72
C ASN A 158 -4.53 -9.59 -14.62
N SER A 159 -4.42 -10.89 -14.39
CA SER A 159 -3.55 -11.77 -15.19
C SER A 159 -4.16 -12.21 -16.52
N GLY A 160 -5.47 -12.05 -16.70
CA GLY A 160 -6.24 -12.66 -17.77
C GLY A 160 -6.52 -14.17 -17.58
N VAL A 161 -6.08 -14.75 -16.48
CA VAL A 161 -6.18 -16.18 -16.21
C VAL A 161 -7.29 -16.47 -15.21
N PHE A 162 -8.29 -17.25 -15.63
CA PHE A 162 -9.37 -17.72 -14.78
C PHE A 162 -9.15 -19.14 -14.30
N SER A 163 -9.53 -19.43 -13.05
CA SER A 163 -9.60 -20.78 -12.54
C SER A 163 -10.91 -21.45 -12.99
N PRO A 164 -10.88 -22.49 -13.82
CA PRO A 164 -12.07 -23.23 -14.21
C PRO A 164 -12.77 -23.82 -12.97
N GLY A 165 -14.08 -23.64 -12.90
CA GLY A 165 -14.91 -24.20 -11.83
C GLY A 165 -14.83 -23.51 -10.47
N LEU A 166 -13.96 -22.51 -10.28
CA LEU A 166 -13.91 -21.67 -9.08
C LEU A 166 -14.41 -20.25 -9.31
N GLY A 167 -14.45 -19.78 -10.56
CA GLY A 167 -14.82 -18.41 -10.89
C GLY A 167 -13.80 -17.37 -10.40
N ILE A 168 -12.58 -17.77 -10.10
CA ILE A 168 -11.51 -16.88 -9.61
C ILE A 168 -10.67 -16.39 -10.78
N LEU A 169 -10.55 -15.09 -10.91
CA LEU A 169 -9.56 -14.42 -11.75
C LEU A 169 -8.29 -14.18 -10.93
N PHE A 170 -7.15 -14.63 -11.44
CA PHE A 170 -5.88 -14.46 -10.76
C PHE A 170 -5.31 -13.05 -10.94
N ASN A 171 -4.54 -12.62 -9.95
CA ASN A 171 -3.85 -11.33 -9.96
C ASN A 171 -2.56 -11.39 -10.80
N ASN A 172 -2.06 -10.21 -11.15
CA ASN A 172 -0.73 -9.97 -11.72
C ASN A 172 0.10 -9.07 -10.78
N CYS A 173 0.01 -9.29 -9.48
CA CYS A 173 0.65 -8.43 -8.48
C CYS A 173 2.17 -8.48 -8.47
N MET A 174 2.78 -9.49 -9.09
CA MET A 174 4.24 -9.55 -9.29
C MET A 174 4.76 -8.35 -10.10
N SER A 175 3.94 -7.78 -10.99
CA SER A 175 4.31 -6.58 -11.77
C SER A 175 4.51 -5.33 -10.92
N ALA A 176 4.03 -5.32 -9.66
CA ALA A 176 4.21 -4.20 -8.75
C ALA A 176 5.56 -4.20 -8.01
N PHE A 177 6.36 -5.28 -8.10
CA PHE A 177 7.72 -5.27 -7.59
C PHE A 177 8.66 -4.44 -8.48
N ASP A 178 9.67 -3.85 -7.87
CA ASP A 178 10.78 -3.25 -8.61
C ASP A 178 11.72 -4.36 -9.10
N PRO A 179 11.94 -4.49 -10.42
CA PRO A 179 12.85 -5.52 -10.95
C PRO A 179 14.33 -5.23 -10.66
N ARG A 180 14.67 -4.01 -10.21
CA ARG A 180 16.05 -3.64 -9.91
C ARG A 180 16.47 -4.18 -8.54
N PRO A 181 17.59 -4.89 -8.43
CA PRO A 181 18.14 -5.34 -7.15
C PRO A 181 18.47 -4.15 -6.23
N GLY A 182 18.25 -4.32 -4.92
CA GLY A 182 18.60 -3.32 -3.91
C GLY A 182 17.57 -2.22 -3.67
N SER A 183 16.50 -2.16 -4.43
CA SER A 183 15.36 -1.28 -4.13
C SER A 183 14.57 -1.82 -2.93
N ALA A 184 13.96 -0.93 -2.14
CA ALA A 184 13.11 -1.31 -1.01
C ALA A 184 12.01 -2.30 -1.42
N ASN A 185 11.45 -2.17 -2.62
CA ASN A 185 10.43 -3.05 -3.18
C ASN A 185 10.98 -4.01 -4.26
N SER A 186 12.30 -4.30 -4.28
CA SER A 186 12.84 -5.29 -5.22
C SER A 186 12.31 -6.69 -4.94
N ILE A 187 12.14 -7.47 -6.02
CA ILE A 187 11.61 -8.83 -5.94
C ILE A 187 12.54 -9.76 -5.14
N ALA A 188 11.96 -10.53 -4.23
CA ALA A 188 12.64 -11.60 -3.50
C ALA A 188 11.66 -12.71 -3.12
N ALA A 189 12.14 -13.93 -2.93
CA ALA A 189 11.32 -15.05 -2.47
C ALA A 189 10.77 -14.78 -1.08
N GLY A 190 9.48 -15.01 -0.87
CA GLY A 190 8.79 -14.80 0.41
C GLY A 190 8.48 -13.33 0.75
N LYS A 191 8.95 -12.37 -0.03
CA LYS A 191 8.76 -10.95 0.20
C LYS A 191 7.35 -10.48 -0.17
N ALA A 192 6.73 -9.71 0.72
CA ALA A 192 5.50 -9.00 0.40
C ALA A 192 5.79 -7.75 -0.44
N ARG A 193 5.03 -7.54 -1.52
CA ARG A 193 5.15 -6.33 -2.34
C ARG A 193 4.63 -5.11 -1.60
N SER A 194 5.23 -3.97 -1.84
CA SER A 194 4.67 -2.70 -1.40
C SER A 194 3.35 -2.39 -2.14
N THR A 195 2.35 -1.92 -1.40
CA THR A 195 1.05 -1.51 -1.95
C THR A 195 0.66 -0.10 -1.50
N ALA A 196 -0.03 0.65 -2.36
CA ALA A 196 -0.57 1.96 -2.01
C ALA A 196 -1.90 1.87 -1.23
N VAL A 197 -2.42 0.67 -1.05
CA VAL A 197 -3.66 0.45 -0.30
C VAL A 197 -3.44 0.82 1.18
N ALA A 198 -4.31 1.69 1.69
CA ALA A 198 -4.24 2.24 3.05
C ALA A 198 -5.66 2.27 3.64
N GLU A 199 -6.15 1.11 4.05
CA GLU A 199 -7.40 1.03 4.80
C GLU A 199 -7.26 1.89 6.06
N THR A 200 -8.22 2.78 6.27
CA THR A 200 -8.09 3.82 7.29
C THR A 200 -9.40 4.02 8.02
N ILE A 201 -9.30 4.13 9.34
CA ILE A 201 -10.38 4.53 10.23
C ILE A 201 -9.89 5.78 10.97
N ALA A 202 -10.70 6.84 10.95
CA ALA A 202 -10.44 8.06 11.69
C ALA A 202 -11.62 8.36 12.63
N GLY A 203 -11.32 8.76 13.86
CA GLY A 203 -12.33 9.04 14.89
C GLY A 203 -11.76 9.80 16.09
N GLN A 204 -12.65 10.12 17.04
CA GLN A 204 -12.32 10.71 18.34
C GLN A 204 -12.48 9.66 19.42
#